data_085ed516e7daaa82377839e68da8e05a
#
_entry.id   085ed516e7daaa82377839e68da8e05a
#
_cell.length_a   1.000
_cell.length_b   1.000
_cell.length_c   1.000
_cell.angle_alpha   90.00
_cell.angle_beta   90.00
_cell.angle_gamma   90.00
#
_symmetry.space_group_name_H-M   'P 1'
#
loop_
_entity.id
_entity.type
_entity.pdbx_description
1 polymer ?
#
loop_
_entity_poly.entity_id
_entity_poly.type
_entity_poly.pdbx_seq_one_letter_code
_entity_poly.pdbx_strand_id
1 'polypeptide(L)'
;MKTLHNNYCNSKQGYLPLFLSDCLDLLDPVLTFDRLMGGIDLNKYLTDIPEYTTGRLRYNPVNMLKTVLFGFMTSGYCSLRELEDNCKVNIRFMYLMDHHTPSYRTFGYFINEILQDKIENIFNDINHAIFNDEHVDLQHLYIDGSKFEANANKYSWVWKKATEKFRYKLYEKITAEIEGINAEIAWSGVQITTNPEYVPDYLNEIVEQLVLLWELDTSTFVYGSGKRKSKEQRHYEHLTTFCQKLQEHIQKIEICGPNRNSHSKTDNSATFMRIKTDYMGNDQLLPAYNVQIGVADEYIAVVDVNHYRSDLDCFVPLMEHFKQTYGFYPKYPVADAGYGSYNNYIFCEQNGIEKYMKFPMFKKETKDQKYHEDPFRAVNFRIDEQGVMRCPNDKAFHFLYRKNVRGNQYGRKEELYECEDCSGCPYAEKCKKTDKNRTVRINQELTSMHQEVIENLESIHGALLRMNRSIQAEGTFGIMKNDRWYKKIVRRGIHSVKLEVLLEAIGYNLYKYQKKR
;
A
#
# COMPACT_ATOMS: atom_id res chain seq x y z
N MET A 1 25.24 25.21 68.29
CA MET A 1 24.78 25.43 66.90
C MET A 1 23.77 24.34 66.59
N LYS A 2 22.51 24.72 66.53
CA LYS A 2 21.46 23.78 66.06
C LYS A 2 21.56 23.69 64.57
N THR A 3 21.92 22.55 64.09
CA THR A 3 21.93 22.24 62.66
C THR A 3 20.49 22.25 62.13
N LEU A 4 20.22 23.15 61.23
CA LEU A 4 18.94 23.36 60.54
C LEU A 4 18.62 22.23 59.54
N HIS A 5 18.97 20.99 59.86
CA HIS A 5 18.82 19.87 58.91
C HIS A 5 17.47 19.15 58.96
N ASN A 6 16.58 19.55 59.85
CA ASN A 6 15.33 18.82 60.07
C ASN A 6 14.15 19.27 59.16
N ASN A 7 14.36 20.25 58.29
CA ASN A 7 13.29 20.76 57.45
C ASN A 7 13.51 20.52 55.94
N TYR A 8 14.47 19.70 55.56
CA TYR A 8 14.57 19.33 54.15
C TYR A 8 13.70 18.10 53.90
N CYS A 9 12.62 18.30 53.14
CA CYS A 9 11.91 17.21 52.53
C CYS A 9 12.93 16.37 51.74
N ASN A 10 13.05 15.09 52.08
CA ASN A 10 13.86 14.15 51.31
C ASN A 10 13.27 14.15 49.87
N SER A 11 14.10 14.47 48.87
CA SER A 11 13.68 14.47 47.48
C SER A 11 13.10 13.12 46.99
N LYS A 12 13.32 12.07 47.80
CA LYS A 12 12.74 10.72 47.59
C LYS A 12 11.43 10.50 48.34
N GLN A 13 11.02 11.43 49.18
CA GLN A 13 9.76 11.36 49.94
C GLN A 13 8.65 11.97 49.04
N GLY A 14 7.91 11.07 48.34
CA GLY A 14 6.78 11.49 47.50
C GLY A 14 5.66 12.06 48.38
N TYR A 15 5.10 13.18 47.98
CA TYR A 15 3.80 13.61 48.45
C TYR A 15 2.78 12.67 47.80
N LEU A 16 1.98 11.96 48.59
CA LEU A 16 0.90 11.14 48.04
C LEU A 16 -0.35 12.02 48.01
N PRO A 17 -0.76 12.58 46.83
CA PRO A 17 -2.05 13.20 46.71
C PRO A 17 -3.15 12.17 46.90
N LEU A 18 -4.32 12.58 47.38
CA LEU A 18 -5.47 11.69 47.56
C LEU A 18 -5.91 11.07 46.19
N PHE A 19 -5.77 11.86 45.12
CA PHE A 19 -6.07 11.39 43.76
C PHE A 19 -4.93 11.77 42.80
N LEU A 20 -4.67 10.92 41.77
CA LEU A 20 -3.68 11.24 40.74
C LEU A 20 -4.01 12.51 39.95
N SER A 21 -5.31 12.83 39.78
CA SER A 21 -5.78 14.06 39.17
C SER A 21 -5.24 15.30 39.84
N ASP A 22 -4.99 15.26 41.16
CA ASP A 22 -4.50 16.42 41.92
C ASP A 22 -3.02 16.72 41.64
N CYS A 23 -2.30 15.75 41.01
CA CYS A 23 -0.93 15.90 40.55
C CYS A 23 -0.82 16.39 39.10
N LEU A 24 -1.91 16.47 38.39
CA LEU A 24 -1.97 16.90 37.00
C LEU A 24 -2.34 18.38 36.92
N ASP A 25 -1.71 19.10 35.99
CA ASP A 25 -2.15 20.48 35.67
C ASP A 25 -3.55 20.43 35.07
N LEU A 26 -4.36 21.47 35.33
CA LEU A 26 -5.71 21.59 34.77
C LEU A 26 -5.75 21.57 33.23
N LEU A 27 -4.65 21.97 32.59
CA LEU A 27 -4.47 21.95 31.14
C LEU A 27 -3.63 20.74 30.65
N ASP A 28 -3.43 19.75 31.54
CA ASP A 28 -2.63 18.57 31.14
C ASP A 28 -3.26 17.83 29.93
N PRO A 29 -2.49 17.51 28.91
CA PRO A 29 -2.97 16.80 27.72
C PRO A 29 -3.79 15.54 27.98
N VAL A 30 -3.51 14.83 29.08
CA VAL A 30 -4.26 13.62 29.43
C VAL A 30 -5.71 13.89 29.79
N LEU A 31 -6.01 15.05 30.41
CA LEU A 31 -7.37 15.42 30.78
C LEU A 31 -8.23 15.78 29.56
N THR A 32 -7.65 16.50 28.60
CA THR A 32 -8.32 16.79 27.31
C THR A 32 -8.55 15.50 26.53
N PHE A 33 -7.55 14.62 26.47
CA PHE A 33 -7.66 13.30 25.85
C PHE A 33 -8.75 12.47 26.53
N ASP A 34 -8.74 12.35 27.86
CA ASP A 34 -9.70 11.53 28.60
C ASP A 34 -11.14 12.04 28.44
N ARG A 35 -11.33 13.39 28.39
CA ARG A 35 -12.63 14.01 28.12
C ARG A 35 -13.14 13.65 26.72
N LEU A 36 -12.31 13.75 25.69
CA LEU A 36 -12.68 13.37 24.32
C LEU A 36 -13.06 11.88 24.27
N MET A 37 -12.22 11.01 24.83
CA MET A 37 -12.46 9.57 24.85
C MET A 37 -13.69 9.17 25.69
N GLY A 38 -14.01 9.96 26.73
CA GLY A 38 -15.23 9.79 27.55
C GLY A 38 -16.53 10.10 26.79
N GLY A 39 -16.46 10.89 25.72
CA GLY A 39 -17.59 11.16 24.82
C GLY A 39 -17.87 10.06 23.80
N ILE A 40 -17.00 9.04 23.71
CA ILE A 40 -17.11 7.94 22.74
C ILE A 40 -17.46 6.64 23.49
N ASP A 41 -18.48 5.91 23.02
CA ASP A 41 -18.77 4.57 23.56
C ASP A 41 -17.72 3.56 23.09
N LEU A 42 -16.62 3.45 23.83
CA LEU A 42 -15.54 2.49 23.58
C LEU A 42 -15.92 1.06 24.00
N ASN A 43 -16.90 0.89 24.89
CA ASN A 43 -17.30 -0.44 25.38
C ASN A 43 -17.83 -1.32 24.25
N LYS A 44 -18.51 -0.74 23.26
CA LYS A 44 -19.05 -1.50 22.12
C LYS A 44 -18.00 -2.31 21.35
N TYR A 45 -16.72 -1.90 21.40
CA TYR A 45 -15.60 -2.61 20.77
C TYR A 45 -14.98 -3.70 21.64
N LEU A 46 -15.38 -3.79 22.91
CA LEU A 46 -14.69 -4.59 23.93
C LEU A 46 -15.62 -5.62 24.59
N THR A 47 -16.86 -5.73 24.11
CA THR A 47 -17.91 -6.62 24.66
C THR A 47 -17.63 -8.11 24.48
N ASP A 48 -16.84 -8.48 23.46
CA ASP A 48 -16.49 -9.87 23.16
C ASP A 48 -15.26 -10.39 23.93
N ILE A 49 -14.71 -9.56 24.82
CA ILE A 49 -13.59 -9.98 25.67
C ILE A 49 -14.14 -10.86 26.80
N PRO A 50 -13.76 -12.15 26.85
CA PRO A 50 -14.31 -13.04 27.88
C PRO A 50 -13.95 -12.59 29.29
N GLU A 51 -14.90 -12.58 30.20
CA GLU A 51 -14.64 -12.40 31.62
C GLU A 51 -14.13 -13.70 32.23
N TYR A 52 -13.03 -13.63 32.98
CA TYR A 52 -12.53 -14.76 33.75
C TYR A 52 -12.99 -14.64 35.20
N THR A 53 -13.71 -15.65 35.65
CA THR A 53 -14.18 -15.76 37.04
C THR A 53 -13.12 -16.38 37.97
N THR A 54 -12.06 -16.96 37.41
CA THR A 54 -10.99 -17.62 38.15
C THR A 54 -9.62 -17.15 37.66
N GLY A 55 -8.64 -17.05 38.55
CA GLY A 55 -7.29 -16.61 38.25
C GLY A 55 -7.07 -15.11 38.42
N ARG A 56 -6.04 -14.55 37.78
CA ARG A 56 -5.76 -13.11 37.82
C ARG A 56 -6.82 -12.34 37.04
N LEU A 57 -7.43 -11.36 37.68
CA LEU A 57 -8.39 -10.45 37.03
C LEU A 57 -7.72 -9.74 35.84
N ARG A 58 -8.49 -9.55 34.78
CA ARG A 58 -8.06 -8.76 33.63
C ARG A 58 -7.97 -7.29 33.99
N TYR A 59 -7.08 -6.61 33.32
CA TYR A 59 -7.07 -5.16 33.33
C TYR A 59 -8.31 -4.61 32.61
N ASN A 60 -8.77 -3.44 33.04
CA ASN A 60 -9.89 -2.77 32.35
C ASN A 60 -9.53 -2.55 30.88
N PRO A 61 -10.29 -3.11 29.92
CA PRO A 61 -9.94 -3.03 28.50
C PRO A 61 -10.09 -1.62 27.92
N VAL A 62 -10.98 -0.78 28.48
CA VAL A 62 -11.12 0.63 28.09
C VAL A 62 -9.87 1.41 28.51
N ASN A 63 -9.38 1.18 29.73
CA ASN A 63 -8.16 1.81 30.23
C ASN A 63 -6.94 1.36 29.39
N MET A 64 -6.89 0.07 29.03
CA MET A 64 -5.86 -0.44 28.11
C MET A 64 -5.90 0.26 26.75
N LEU A 65 -7.06 0.42 26.16
CA LEU A 65 -7.25 1.12 24.89
C LEU A 65 -6.83 2.58 24.99
N LYS A 66 -7.34 3.31 25.98
CA LYS A 66 -6.96 4.71 26.23
C LYS A 66 -5.45 4.86 26.39
N THR A 67 -4.81 3.98 27.14
CA THR A 67 -3.36 4.00 27.37
C THR A 67 -2.57 3.77 26.08
N VAL A 68 -2.98 2.82 25.24
CA VAL A 68 -2.34 2.59 23.93
C VAL A 68 -2.48 3.83 23.06
N LEU A 69 -3.68 4.37 22.90
CA LEU A 69 -3.94 5.55 22.05
C LEU A 69 -3.20 6.79 22.55
N PHE A 70 -3.15 6.99 23.86
CA PHE A 70 -2.39 8.11 24.47
C PHE A 70 -0.88 7.95 24.24
N GLY A 71 -0.36 6.72 24.27
CA GLY A 71 1.04 6.43 23.92
C GLY A 71 1.35 6.84 22.48
N PHE A 72 0.51 6.45 21.54
CA PHE A 72 0.65 6.87 20.15
C PHE A 72 0.43 8.38 19.96
N MET A 73 -0.45 9.04 20.73
CA MET A 73 -0.62 10.48 20.70
C MET A 73 0.65 11.22 21.13
N THR A 74 1.32 10.77 22.17
CA THR A 74 2.45 11.49 22.78
C THR A 74 3.79 11.21 22.11
N SER A 75 4.05 9.96 21.74
CA SER A 75 5.37 9.52 21.24
C SER A 75 5.44 9.34 19.73
N GLY A 76 4.32 9.34 19.01
CA GLY A 76 4.25 8.76 17.67
C GLY A 76 4.22 7.25 17.78
N TYR A 77 5.13 6.54 17.13
CA TYR A 77 5.21 5.09 17.36
C TYR A 77 5.64 4.79 18.80
N CYS A 78 4.72 4.20 19.56
CA CYS A 78 4.97 3.79 20.93
C CYS A 78 5.19 2.27 21.00
N SER A 79 6.37 1.84 21.42
CA SER A 79 6.67 0.43 21.55
C SER A 79 5.96 -0.21 22.75
N LEU A 80 5.76 -1.54 22.69
CA LEU A 80 5.12 -2.28 23.79
C LEU A 80 5.84 -2.14 25.13
N ARG A 81 7.18 -2.07 25.10
CA ARG A 81 8.00 -1.87 26.30
C ARG A 81 7.90 -0.45 26.83
N GLU A 82 7.83 0.51 25.94
CA GLU A 82 7.62 1.92 26.29
C GLU A 82 6.24 2.13 26.95
N LEU A 83 5.18 1.47 26.47
CA LEU A 83 3.88 1.47 27.14
C LEU A 83 3.96 0.90 28.55
N GLU A 84 4.63 -0.23 28.76
CA GLU A 84 4.86 -0.82 30.08
C GLU A 84 5.64 0.12 30.99
N ASP A 85 6.74 0.70 30.51
CA ASP A 85 7.60 1.58 31.32
C ASP A 85 6.90 2.89 31.64
N ASN A 86 6.14 3.47 30.71
CA ASN A 86 5.33 4.65 30.99
C ASN A 86 4.28 4.39 32.08
N CYS A 87 3.63 3.24 32.11
CA CYS A 87 2.70 2.89 33.19
C CYS A 87 3.38 2.82 34.57
N LYS A 88 4.71 2.59 34.64
CA LYS A 88 5.46 2.54 35.90
C LYS A 88 5.95 3.90 36.39
N VAL A 89 6.27 4.83 35.46
CA VAL A 89 7.03 6.05 35.80
C VAL A 89 6.35 7.36 35.40
N ASN A 90 5.34 7.30 34.50
CA ASN A 90 4.68 8.50 33.98
C ASN A 90 3.28 8.64 34.59
N ILE A 91 3.07 9.73 35.32
CA ILE A 91 1.82 10.00 36.04
C ILE A 91 0.58 10.01 35.14
N ARG A 92 0.70 10.45 33.89
CA ARG A 92 -0.40 10.47 32.91
C ARG A 92 -0.87 9.04 32.56
N PHE A 93 0.08 8.12 32.38
CA PHE A 93 -0.22 6.71 32.11
C PHE A 93 -0.72 5.99 33.37
N MET A 94 -0.20 6.34 34.55
CA MET A 94 -0.72 5.84 35.83
C MET A 94 -2.18 6.27 36.03
N TYR A 95 -2.52 7.50 35.67
CA TYR A 95 -3.90 8.03 35.71
C TYR A 95 -4.83 7.21 34.78
N LEU A 96 -4.45 6.98 33.53
CA LEU A 96 -5.25 6.21 32.58
C LEU A 96 -5.41 4.73 32.96
N MET A 97 -4.42 4.15 33.63
CA MET A 97 -4.39 2.73 34.00
C MET A 97 -4.81 2.45 35.45
N ASP A 98 -5.31 3.44 36.19
CA ASP A 98 -5.66 3.31 37.61
C ASP A 98 -4.52 2.64 38.43
N HIS A 99 -3.29 3.15 38.28
CA HIS A 99 -2.05 2.60 38.89
C HIS A 99 -1.68 1.17 38.47
N HIS A 100 -2.38 0.57 37.52
CA HIS A 100 -1.99 -0.75 37.04
C HIS A 100 -0.85 -0.66 36.03
N THR A 101 0.04 -1.66 36.07
CA THR A 101 1.20 -1.76 35.18
C THR A 101 1.16 -3.05 34.36
N PRO A 102 0.38 -3.09 33.26
CA PRO A 102 0.36 -4.24 32.37
C PRO A 102 1.73 -4.49 31.76
N SER A 103 2.13 -5.76 31.64
CA SER A 103 3.38 -6.09 30.96
C SER A 103 3.30 -5.83 29.45
N TYR A 104 4.46 -5.66 28.82
CA TYR A 104 4.53 -5.50 27.35
C TYR A 104 3.87 -6.66 26.59
N ARG A 105 3.87 -7.88 27.14
CA ARG A 105 3.17 -9.03 26.56
C ARG A 105 1.65 -8.85 26.61
N THR A 106 1.13 -8.28 27.69
CA THR A 106 -0.31 -7.98 27.84
C THR A 106 -0.74 -6.93 26.84
N PHE A 107 0.03 -5.85 26.67
CA PHE A 107 -0.22 -4.87 25.61
C PHE A 107 -0.12 -5.48 24.21
N GLY A 108 0.88 -6.36 23.99
CA GLY A 108 1.04 -7.06 22.73
C GLY A 108 -0.16 -7.93 22.37
N TYR A 109 -0.67 -8.73 23.31
CA TYR A 109 -1.88 -9.50 23.14
C TYR A 109 -3.11 -8.60 22.86
N PHE A 110 -3.29 -7.56 23.65
CA PHE A 110 -4.40 -6.62 23.50
C PHE A 110 -4.43 -5.95 22.12
N ILE A 111 -3.28 -5.44 21.67
CA ILE A 111 -3.18 -4.78 20.37
C ILE A 111 -3.35 -5.76 19.22
N ASN A 112 -2.69 -6.93 19.27
CA ASN A 112 -2.65 -7.85 18.14
C ASN A 112 -3.90 -8.71 17.99
N GLU A 113 -4.48 -9.15 19.12
CA GLU A 113 -5.61 -10.11 19.10
C GLU A 113 -6.96 -9.43 19.31
N ILE A 114 -6.99 -8.33 20.08
CA ILE A 114 -8.27 -7.68 20.43
C ILE A 114 -8.56 -6.49 19.51
N LEU A 115 -7.57 -5.64 19.23
CA LEU A 115 -7.79 -4.41 18.46
C LEU A 115 -7.72 -4.62 16.94
N GLN A 116 -7.09 -5.67 16.44
CA GLN A 116 -6.76 -5.82 15.02
C GLN A 116 -7.96 -5.57 14.09
N ASP A 117 -9.08 -6.19 14.35
CA ASP A 117 -10.29 -6.10 13.51
C ASP A 117 -11.21 -4.90 13.89
N LYS A 118 -10.89 -4.19 14.97
CA LYS A 118 -11.72 -3.12 15.54
C LYS A 118 -11.13 -1.73 15.36
N ILE A 119 -9.83 -1.65 15.12
CA ILE A 119 -9.10 -0.39 15.13
C ILE A 119 -9.60 0.61 14.08
N GLU A 120 -10.09 0.13 12.95
CA GLU A 120 -10.63 0.98 11.89
C GLU A 120 -11.93 1.66 12.33
N ASN A 121 -12.82 0.92 12.97
CA ASN A 121 -14.05 1.49 13.52
C ASN A 121 -13.77 2.46 14.69
N ILE A 122 -12.77 2.14 15.52
CA ILE A 122 -12.30 3.05 16.58
C ILE A 122 -11.72 4.33 15.98
N PHE A 123 -10.93 4.23 14.92
CA PHE A 123 -10.41 5.39 14.18
C PHE A 123 -11.56 6.27 13.65
N ASN A 124 -12.56 5.66 13.05
CA ASN A 124 -13.72 6.38 12.50
C ASN A 124 -14.52 7.08 13.59
N ASP A 125 -14.79 6.46 14.73
CA ASP A 125 -15.52 7.08 15.84
C ASP A 125 -14.75 8.25 16.48
N ILE A 126 -13.44 8.07 16.65
CA ILE A 126 -12.58 9.16 17.15
C ILE A 126 -12.59 10.34 16.16
N ASN A 127 -12.49 10.05 14.86
CA ASN A 127 -12.58 11.08 13.83
C ASN A 127 -13.94 11.78 13.85
N HIS A 128 -15.05 11.05 13.96
CA HIS A 128 -16.37 11.65 14.05
C HIS A 128 -16.49 12.58 15.27
N ALA A 129 -15.95 12.18 16.42
CA ALA A 129 -15.96 13.05 17.61
C ALA A 129 -15.14 14.32 17.40
N ILE A 130 -13.92 14.21 16.86
CA ILE A 130 -13.06 15.36 16.56
C ILE A 130 -13.69 16.26 15.49
N PHE A 131 -14.19 15.67 14.39
CA PHE A 131 -14.71 16.43 13.25
C PHE A 131 -16.00 17.18 13.58
N ASN A 132 -16.84 16.62 14.44
CA ASN A 132 -18.02 17.31 14.94
C ASN A 132 -17.63 18.50 15.83
N ASP A 133 -16.64 18.35 16.70
CA ASP A 133 -16.18 19.39 17.61
C ASP A 133 -15.40 20.51 16.90
N GLU A 134 -14.61 20.17 15.88
CA GLU A 134 -13.80 21.11 15.09
C GLU A 134 -14.50 21.59 13.80
N HIS A 135 -15.71 21.11 13.51
CA HIS A 135 -16.47 21.45 12.29
C HIS A 135 -15.68 21.21 10.99
N VAL A 136 -14.98 20.07 10.89
CA VAL A 136 -14.10 19.73 9.76
C VAL A 136 -14.89 19.64 8.46
N ASP A 137 -14.41 20.32 7.41
CA ASP A 137 -14.98 20.28 6.08
C ASP A 137 -14.48 19.06 5.29
N LEU A 138 -15.30 18.03 5.22
CA LEU A 138 -15.02 16.77 4.50
C LEU A 138 -15.27 16.86 2.97
N GLN A 139 -15.75 18.00 2.44
CA GLN A 139 -15.89 18.19 1.00
C GLN A 139 -14.54 18.42 0.31
N HIS A 140 -13.55 18.92 1.04
CA HIS A 140 -12.19 19.14 0.59
C HIS A 140 -11.27 18.04 1.13
N LEU A 141 -10.84 17.14 0.27
CA LEU A 141 -9.96 16.02 0.66
C LEU A 141 -8.61 16.13 -0.04
N TYR A 142 -7.54 16.32 0.73
CA TYR A 142 -6.17 16.41 0.22
C TYR A 142 -5.51 15.02 0.29
N ILE A 143 -5.18 14.47 -0.88
CA ILE A 143 -4.71 13.10 -1.01
C ILE A 143 -3.22 13.07 -1.31
N ASP A 144 -2.51 12.22 -0.59
CA ASP A 144 -1.12 11.89 -0.89
C ASP A 144 -0.82 10.44 -0.50
N GLY A 145 0.21 9.89 -1.16
CA GLY A 145 0.71 8.55 -0.91
C GLY A 145 2.19 8.54 -0.52
N SER A 146 2.53 7.75 0.46
CA SER A 146 3.91 7.61 0.86
C SER A 146 4.33 6.16 1.06
N LYS A 147 5.53 5.83 0.59
CA LYS A 147 6.11 4.49 0.71
C LYS A 147 6.88 4.38 2.02
N PHE A 148 6.54 3.36 2.79
CA PHE A 148 7.20 3.02 4.05
C PHE A 148 7.95 1.70 3.90
N GLU A 149 9.21 1.66 4.34
CA GLU A 149 10.00 0.44 4.36
C GLU A 149 9.34 -0.60 5.27
N ALA A 150 9.19 -1.83 4.76
CA ALA A 150 8.66 -2.95 5.51
C ALA A 150 9.72 -3.58 6.42
N ASN A 151 9.28 -4.22 7.49
CA ASN A 151 10.14 -5.03 8.34
C ASN A 151 10.48 -6.37 7.66
N ALA A 152 11.22 -6.31 6.57
CA ALA A 152 11.55 -7.45 5.75
C ALA A 152 13.00 -7.44 5.29
N ASN A 153 13.53 -8.62 4.94
CA ASN A 153 14.88 -8.73 4.43
C ASN A 153 14.97 -8.12 3.03
N LYS A 154 15.89 -7.17 2.85
CA LYS A 154 16.12 -6.43 1.60
C LYS A 154 16.62 -7.31 0.46
N TYR A 155 17.30 -8.41 0.76
CA TYR A 155 17.97 -9.26 -0.22
C TYR A 155 17.23 -10.57 -0.51
N SER A 156 16.05 -10.77 0.08
CA SER A 156 15.24 -11.98 -0.12
C SER A 156 13.97 -11.68 -0.91
N TRP A 157 14.13 -11.41 -2.19
CA TRP A 157 13.04 -11.10 -3.11
C TRP A 157 12.59 -12.30 -3.94
N VAL A 158 11.35 -12.24 -4.38
CA VAL A 158 10.78 -13.08 -5.43
C VAL A 158 10.21 -12.17 -6.51
N TRP A 159 10.67 -12.35 -7.75
CA TRP A 159 10.16 -11.65 -8.92
C TRP A 159 9.23 -12.56 -9.71
N LYS A 160 7.95 -12.18 -9.88
CA LYS A 160 6.93 -12.96 -10.58
C LYS A 160 7.41 -13.42 -11.98
N LYS A 161 7.84 -12.46 -12.81
CA LYS A 161 8.33 -12.74 -14.17
C LYS A 161 9.55 -13.69 -14.22
N ALA A 162 10.44 -13.60 -13.25
CA ALA A 162 11.58 -14.51 -13.16
C ALA A 162 11.12 -15.92 -12.73
N THR A 163 10.18 -15.99 -11.77
CA THR A 163 9.62 -17.27 -11.31
C THR A 163 8.83 -17.96 -12.41
N GLU A 164 8.05 -17.23 -13.21
CA GLU A 164 7.38 -17.74 -14.40
C GLU A 164 8.39 -18.33 -15.40
N LYS A 165 9.48 -17.60 -15.69
CA LYS A 165 10.55 -18.10 -16.55
C LYS A 165 11.21 -19.36 -16.00
N PHE A 166 11.42 -19.45 -14.68
CA PHE A 166 11.97 -20.66 -14.05
C PHE A 166 10.98 -21.82 -14.10
N ARG A 167 9.68 -21.56 -13.97
CA ARG A 167 8.62 -22.58 -14.14
C ARG A 167 8.62 -23.16 -15.55
N TYR A 168 8.71 -22.33 -16.59
CA TYR A 168 8.82 -22.83 -17.97
C TYR A 168 10.07 -23.68 -18.21
N LYS A 169 11.23 -23.25 -17.69
CA LYS A 169 12.45 -24.07 -17.75
C LYS A 169 12.35 -25.38 -16.96
N LEU A 170 11.52 -25.41 -15.92
CA LEU A 170 11.24 -26.64 -15.19
C LEU A 170 10.38 -27.59 -16.01
N TYR A 171 9.41 -27.08 -16.78
CA TYR A 171 8.61 -27.90 -17.70
C TYR A 171 9.48 -28.62 -18.76
N GLU A 172 10.45 -27.90 -19.34
CA GLU A 172 11.41 -28.51 -20.28
C GLU A 172 12.19 -29.68 -19.64
N LYS A 173 12.59 -29.51 -18.36
CA LYS A 173 13.30 -30.57 -17.63
C LYS A 173 12.39 -31.77 -17.28
N ILE A 174 11.14 -31.49 -16.92
CA ILE A 174 10.14 -32.54 -16.66
C ILE A 174 9.88 -33.34 -17.94
N THR A 175 9.71 -32.68 -19.08
CA THR A 175 9.52 -33.34 -20.38
C THR A 175 10.70 -34.25 -20.69
N ALA A 176 11.94 -33.77 -20.59
CA ALA A 176 13.13 -34.57 -20.85
C ALA A 176 13.26 -35.77 -19.89
N GLU A 177 12.87 -35.61 -18.63
CA GLU A 177 12.87 -36.71 -17.65
C GLU A 177 11.82 -37.76 -17.99
N ILE A 178 10.59 -37.37 -18.37
CA ILE A 178 9.51 -38.26 -18.78
C ILE A 178 9.91 -39.04 -20.07
N GLU A 179 10.55 -38.37 -21.04
CA GLU A 179 11.06 -39.02 -22.24
C GLU A 179 12.13 -40.08 -21.91
N GLY A 180 13.04 -39.76 -20.96
CA GLY A 180 14.02 -40.71 -20.45
C GLY A 180 13.38 -41.91 -19.77
N ILE A 181 12.38 -41.69 -18.94
CA ILE A 181 11.60 -42.74 -18.27
C ILE A 181 10.89 -43.62 -19.30
N ASN A 182 10.20 -43.00 -20.29
CA ASN A 182 9.51 -43.75 -21.35
C ASN A 182 10.44 -44.68 -22.13
N ALA A 183 11.69 -44.27 -22.38
CA ALA A 183 12.69 -45.11 -23.02
C ALA A 183 13.09 -46.32 -22.14
N GLU A 184 13.14 -46.16 -20.82
CA GLU A 184 13.48 -47.22 -19.87
C GLU A 184 12.32 -48.20 -19.61
N ILE A 185 11.04 -47.70 -19.64
CA ILE A 185 9.84 -48.52 -19.41
C ILE A 185 9.21 -49.08 -20.70
N ALA A 186 9.81 -48.87 -21.86
CA ALA A 186 9.27 -49.33 -23.16
C ALA A 186 8.91 -50.82 -23.18
N TRP A 187 9.57 -51.64 -22.38
CA TRP A 187 9.30 -53.07 -22.22
C TRP A 187 7.92 -53.38 -21.61
N SER A 188 7.35 -52.45 -20.81
CA SER A 188 6.08 -52.64 -20.11
C SER A 188 4.85 -52.34 -20.98
N GLY A 189 5.03 -51.69 -22.13
CA GLY A 189 3.93 -51.19 -22.95
C GLY A 189 3.21 -49.94 -22.37
N VAL A 190 3.69 -49.41 -21.23
CA VAL A 190 3.17 -48.18 -20.63
C VAL A 190 3.89 -46.97 -21.23
N GLN A 191 3.16 -45.93 -21.57
CA GLN A 191 3.71 -44.67 -22.05
C GLN A 191 3.15 -43.51 -21.24
N ILE A 192 4.02 -42.71 -20.64
CA ILE A 192 3.66 -41.49 -19.89
C ILE A 192 3.57 -40.33 -20.90
N THR A 193 2.46 -39.59 -20.86
CA THR A 193 2.21 -38.45 -21.78
C THR A 193 3.02 -37.23 -21.35
N THR A 194 3.68 -36.59 -22.31
CA THR A 194 4.32 -35.29 -22.10
C THR A 194 3.33 -34.16 -22.39
N ASN A 195 3.37 -33.09 -21.59
CA ASN A 195 2.49 -31.94 -21.71
C ASN A 195 3.30 -30.66 -21.88
N PRO A 196 2.76 -29.60 -22.53
CA PRO A 196 3.42 -28.30 -22.62
C PRO A 196 3.49 -27.59 -21.27
N GLU A 197 2.57 -27.88 -20.36
CA GLU A 197 2.52 -27.38 -18.97
C GLU A 197 2.20 -28.54 -18.02
N TYR A 198 2.77 -28.50 -16.83
CA TYR A 198 2.59 -29.52 -15.82
C TYR A 198 1.96 -28.96 -14.55
N VAL A 199 1.17 -29.81 -13.88
CA VAL A 199 0.63 -29.56 -12.55
C VAL A 199 1.22 -30.56 -11.55
N PRO A 200 1.35 -30.21 -10.25
CA PRO A 200 1.93 -31.10 -9.25
C PRO A 200 1.24 -32.44 -9.14
N ASP A 201 -0.09 -32.48 -9.23
CA ASP A 201 -0.88 -33.69 -9.10
C ASP A 201 -0.54 -34.71 -10.20
N TYR A 202 -0.36 -34.25 -11.45
CA TYR A 202 0.06 -35.11 -12.53
C TYR A 202 1.44 -35.75 -12.29
N LEU A 203 2.38 -34.97 -11.72
CA LEU A 203 3.71 -35.53 -11.39
C LEU A 203 3.62 -36.53 -10.23
N ASN A 204 2.75 -36.33 -9.26
CA ASN A 204 2.50 -37.29 -8.19
C ASN A 204 1.89 -38.58 -8.73
N GLU A 205 0.91 -38.52 -9.65
CA GLU A 205 0.34 -39.68 -10.34
C GLU A 205 1.41 -40.48 -11.08
N ILE A 206 2.32 -39.82 -11.80
CA ILE A 206 3.46 -40.47 -12.47
C ILE A 206 4.35 -41.17 -11.44
N VAL A 207 4.69 -40.50 -10.33
CA VAL A 207 5.53 -41.09 -9.27
C VAL A 207 4.88 -42.36 -8.69
N GLU A 208 3.57 -42.32 -8.40
CA GLU A 208 2.82 -43.46 -7.87
C GLU A 208 2.79 -44.62 -8.88
N GLN A 209 2.55 -44.33 -10.16
CA GLN A 209 2.59 -45.37 -11.23
C GLN A 209 3.97 -46.01 -11.34
N LEU A 210 5.05 -45.22 -11.26
CA LEU A 210 6.42 -45.74 -11.35
C LEU A 210 6.80 -46.55 -10.11
N VAL A 211 6.34 -46.19 -8.91
CA VAL A 211 6.54 -46.98 -7.69
C VAL A 211 5.92 -48.38 -7.85
N LEU A 212 4.71 -48.45 -8.40
CA LEU A 212 4.04 -49.73 -8.68
C LEU A 212 4.71 -50.50 -9.78
N LEU A 213 5.07 -49.85 -10.91
CA LEU A 213 5.67 -50.49 -12.08
C LEU A 213 7.06 -51.11 -11.80
N TRP A 214 7.86 -50.40 -11.01
CA TRP A 214 9.23 -50.83 -10.67
C TRP A 214 9.30 -51.55 -9.30
N GLU A 215 8.16 -51.79 -8.64
CA GLU A 215 8.08 -52.35 -7.28
C GLU A 215 9.06 -51.70 -6.31
N LEU A 216 9.09 -50.34 -6.34
CA LEU A 216 10.06 -49.57 -5.57
C LEU A 216 9.75 -49.61 -4.07
N ASP A 217 10.71 -50.11 -3.29
CA ASP A 217 10.72 -49.96 -1.85
C ASP A 217 11.59 -48.76 -1.48
N THR A 218 10.94 -47.65 -1.11
CA THR A 218 11.63 -46.40 -0.71
C THR A 218 12.49 -46.55 0.55
N SER A 219 12.25 -47.61 1.36
CA SER A 219 13.06 -47.91 2.54
C SER A 219 14.46 -48.41 2.19
N THR A 220 14.62 -48.96 0.98
CA THR A 220 15.90 -49.47 0.47
C THR A 220 16.74 -48.45 -0.26
N PHE A 221 16.25 -47.21 -0.38
CA PHE A 221 16.94 -46.12 -1.09
C PHE A 221 18.28 -45.77 -0.46
N VAL A 222 19.26 -45.60 -1.32
CA VAL A 222 20.63 -45.31 -0.94
C VAL A 222 20.88 -43.82 -0.95
N TYR A 223 21.34 -43.29 0.18
CA TYR A 223 21.66 -41.87 0.37
C TYR A 223 23.14 -41.70 0.74
N GLY A 224 23.70 -40.54 0.42
CA GLY A 224 25.03 -40.10 0.83
C GLY A 224 26.09 -40.13 -0.27
N SER A 225 27.23 -39.51 -0.01
CA SER A 225 28.36 -39.40 -0.95
C SER A 225 29.04 -40.77 -1.16
N GLY A 226 29.39 -41.06 -2.40
CA GLY A 226 30.10 -42.30 -2.76
C GLY A 226 29.22 -43.54 -2.95
N LYS A 227 27.92 -43.49 -2.72
CA LYS A 227 26.98 -44.59 -2.97
C LYS A 227 26.32 -44.44 -4.34
N ARG A 228 26.29 -45.56 -5.10
CA ARG A 228 25.68 -45.60 -6.44
C ARG A 228 24.18 -45.85 -6.32
N LYS A 229 23.36 -44.87 -6.70
CA LYS A 229 21.90 -45.00 -6.77
C LYS A 229 21.49 -45.78 -8.01
N SER A 230 20.40 -46.54 -7.91
CA SER A 230 19.78 -47.17 -9.08
C SER A 230 19.23 -46.08 -10.04
N LYS A 231 18.87 -46.46 -11.25
CA LYS A 231 18.27 -45.53 -12.21
C LYS A 231 16.86 -45.15 -11.79
N GLU A 232 16.09 -46.10 -11.32
CA GLU A 232 14.72 -45.94 -10.84
C GLU A 232 14.66 -44.98 -9.64
N GLN A 233 15.61 -45.15 -8.68
CA GLN A 233 15.73 -44.22 -7.55
C GLN A 233 16.04 -42.79 -8.02
N ARG A 234 16.87 -42.60 -9.04
CA ARG A 234 17.18 -41.27 -9.58
C ARG A 234 15.97 -40.61 -10.23
N HIS A 235 15.22 -41.36 -11.06
CA HIS A 235 13.99 -40.87 -11.67
C HIS A 235 12.94 -40.47 -10.61
N TYR A 236 12.74 -41.31 -9.60
CA TYR A 236 11.87 -41.01 -8.47
C TYR A 236 12.26 -39.73 -7.77
N GLU A 237 13.53 -39.57 -7.40
CA GLU A 237 14.04 -38.38 -6.72
C GLU A 237 13.94 -37.12 -7.59
N HIS A 238 14.20 -37.24 -8.91
CA HIS A 238 14.06 -36.12 -9.85
C HIS A 238 12.62 -35.66 -9.95
N LEU A 239 11.67 -36.56 -10.18
CA LEU A 239 10.25 -36.20 -10.29
C LEU A 239 9.70 -35.62 -9.00
N THR A 240 10.03 -36.21 -7.85
CA THR A 240 9.64 -35.67 -6.53
C THR A 240 10.22 -34.28 -6.30
N THR A 241 11.48 -34.07 -6.67
CA THR A 241 12.13 -32.75 -6.57
C THR A 241 11.48 -31.75 -7.53
N PHE A 242 11.11 -32.16 -8.74
CA PHE A 242 10.43 -31.30 -9.71
C PHE A 242 9.03 -30.94 -9.26
N CYS A 243 8.29 -31.88 -8.68
CA CYS A 243 6.98 -31.63 -8.07
C CYS A 243 7.06 -30.57 -6.97
N GLN A 244 7.99 -30.71 -6.03
CA GLN A 244 8.20 -29.73 -4.96
C GLN A 244 8.56 -28.35 -5.51
N LYS A 245 9.49 -28.27 -6.48
CA LYS A 245 9.86 -27.00 -7.11
C LYS A 245 8.71 -26.36 -7.88
N LEU A 246 7.89 -27.18 -8.53
CA LEU A 246 6.71 -26.71 -9.25
C LEU A 246 5.68 -26.09 -8.29
N GLN A 247 5.39 -26.78 -7.18
CA GLN A 247 4.55 -26.25 -6.11
C GLN A 247 5.06 -24.91 -5.56
N GLU A 248 6.38 -24.83 -5.27
CA GLU A 248 6.98 -23.58 -4.83
C GLU A 248 6.85 -22.45 -5.86
N HIS A 249 7.01 -22.73 -7.16
CA HIS A 249 6.86 -21.70 -8.19
C HIS A 249 5.42 -21.22 -8.31
N ILE A 250 4.45 -22.14 -8.24
CA ILE A 250 3.02 -21.82 -8.25
C ILE A 250 2.69 -20.92 -7.05
N GLN A 251 3.03 -21.33 -5.83
CA GLN A 251 2.79 -20.52 -4.62
C GLN A 251 3.42 -19.12 -4.70
N LYS A 252 4.66 -19.02 -5.18
CA LYS A 252 5.34 -17.72 -5.34
C LYS A 252 4.63 -16.79 -6.34
N ILE A 253 4.04 -17.35 -7.40
CA ILE A 253 3.27 -16.60 -8.40
C ILE A 253 1.91 -16.19 -7.82
N GLU A 254 1.23 -17.08 -7.10
CA GLU A 254 -0.05 -16.84 -6.44
C GLU A 254 0.05 -15.73 -5.38
N ILE A 255 1.10 -15.75 -4.54
CA ILE A 255 1.38 -14.68 -3.57
C ILE A 255 1.50 -13.31 -4.27
N CYS A 256 2.11 -13.24 -5.46
CA CYS A 256 2.15 -12.00 -6.23
C CYS A 256 0.76 -11.57 -6.73
N GLY A 257 -0.12 -12.52 -7.06
CA GLY A 257 -1.42 -12.23 -7.64
C GLY A 257 -1.33 -11.50 -8.99
N PRO A 258 -2.42 -10.90 -9.49
CA PRO A 258 -2.44 -10.24 -10.81
C PRO A 258 -1.67 -8.91 -10.82
N ASN A 259 -1.72 -8.14 -9.73
CA ASN A 259 -1.33 -6.73 -9.70
C ASN A 259 0.10 -6.47 -9.20
N ARG A 260 0.75 -7.47 -8.58
CA ARG A 260 2.12 -7.34 -8.07
C ARG A 260 3.09 -8.09 -8.97
N ASN A 261 4.31 -7.59 -9.05
CA ASN A 261 5.39 -8.26 -9.78
C ASN A 261 6.51 -8.78 -8.88
N SER A 262 6.42 -8.59 -7.58
CA SER A 262 7.39 -9.07 -6.60
C SER A 262 6.79 -9.14 -5.20
N HIS A 263 7.40 -9.95 -4.34
CA HIS A 263 7.17 -9.95 -2.90
C HIS A 263 8.47 -10.28 -2.15
N SER A 264 8.52 -9.95 -0.84
CA SER A 264 9.61 -10.39 0.03
C SER A 264 9.32 -11.80 0.57
N LYS A 265 10.37 -12.63 0.73
CA LYS A 265 10.24 -13.96 1.35
C LYS A 265 9.95 -13.90 2.85
N THR A 266 10.33 -12.80 3.51
CA THR A 266 10.18 -12.62 4.96
C THR A 266 8.92 -11.85 5.33
N ASP A 267 8.30 -11.18 4.36
CA ASP A 267 6.99 -10.54 4.45
C ASP A 267 6.30 -10.62 3.09
N ASN A 268 5.46 -11.63 2.91
CA ASN A 268 4.81 -11.90 1.64
C ASN A 268 3.86 -10.79 1.16
N SER A 269 3.42 -9.92 2.05
CA SER A 269 2.57 -8.78 1.72
C SER A 269 3.36 -7.57 1.23
N ALA A 270 4.65 -7.46 1.57
CA ALA A 270 5.50 -6.36 1.14
C ALA A 270 5.94 -6.53 -0.33
N THR A 271 5.88 -5.44 -1.09
CA THR A 271 6.31 -5.38 -2.49
C THR A 271 7.60 -4.57 -2.61
N PHE A 272 8.50 -4.97 -3.51
CA PHE A 272 9.73 -4.21 -3.78
C PHE A 272 9.39 -2.94 -4.57
N MET A 273 9.66 -1.78 -3.95
CA MET A 273 9.35 -0.45 -4.47
C MET A 273 10.57 0.47 -4.35
N ARG A 274 10.62 1.49 -5.20
CA ARG A 274 11.57 2.60 -5.06
C ARG A 274 11.05 3.55 -3.97
N ILE A 275 11.86 3.82 -2.96
CA ILE A 275 11.57 4.78 -1.89
C ILE A 275 12.38 6.05 -2.18
N LYS A 276 11.72 7.23 -2.17
CA LYS A 276 12.37 8.52 -2.52
C LYS A 276 13.57 8.88 -1.61
N THR A 277 13.49 8.50 -0.35
CA THR A 277 14.55 8.74 0.65
C THR A 277 15.18 7.42 1.04
N ASP A 278 15.89 6.79 0.09
CA ASP A 278 16.72 5.64 0.39
C ASP A 278 17.95 6.12 1.18
N TYR A 279 18.17 5.52 2.35
CA TYR A 279 19.32 5.85 3.21
C TYR A 279 20.68 5.46 2.58
N MET A 280 20.68 4.60 1.55
CA MET A 280 21.88 4.25 0.77
C MET A 280 22.13 5.24 -0.37
N GLY A 281 21.13 6.06 -0.75
CA GLY A 281 21.23 7.03 -1.83
C GLY A 281 21.48 6.45 -3.23
N ASN A 282 21.22 5.17 -3.44
CA ASN A 282 21.51 4.44 -4.68
C ASN A 282 20.26 4.00 -5.46
N ASP A 283 19.09 4.53 -5.13
CA ASP A 283 17.81 4.19 -5.76
C ASP A 283 17.44 2.69 -5.69
N GLN A 284 17.93 1.98 -4.68
CA GLN A 284 17.67 0.57 -4.49
C GLN A 284 16.17 0.31 -4.26
N LEU A 285 15.68 -0.79 -4.83
CA LEU A 285 14.34 -1.28 -4.52
C LEU A 285 14.33 -1.93 -3.13
N LEU A 286 13.43 -1.47 -2.27
CA LEU A 286 13.24 -1.99 -0.91
C LEU A 286 11.85 -2.61 -0.76
N PRO A 287 11.70 -3.65 0.09
CA PRO A 287 10.38 -4.14 0.45
C PRO A 287 9.62 -3.03 1.18
N ALA A 288 8.43 -2.71 0.71
CA ALA A 288 7.67 -1.57 1.20
C ALA A 288 6.17 -1.77 1.07
N TYR A 289 5.43 -0.94 1.79
CA TYR A 289 4.00 -0.70 1.64
C TYR A 289 3.77 0.72 1.14
N ASN A 290 2.72 0.89 0.35
CA ASN A 290 2.25 2.20 -0.11
C ASN A 290 1.07 2.62 0.77
N VAL A 291 1.30 3.58 1.65
CA VAL A 291 0.28 4.13 2.56
C VAL A 291 -0.32 5.36 1.91
N GLN A 292 -1.63 5.34 1.74
CA GLN A 292 -2.43 6.43 1.22
C GLN A 292 -3.18 7.10 2.35
N ILE A 293 -3.22 8.44 2.37
CA ILE A 293 -4.03 9.20 3.29
C ILE A 293 -4.87 10.23 2.55
N GLY A 294 -6.07 10.47 3.06
CA GLY A 294 -6.87 11.63 2.73
C GLY A 294 -6.98 12.51 3.95
N VAL A 295 -6.60 13.78 3.80
CA VAL A 295 -6.52 14.78 4.90
C VAL A 295 -7.55 15.85 4.66
N ALA A 296 -8.30 16.22 5.70
CA ALA A 296 -9.25 17.32 5.73
C ALA A 296 -8.96 18.19 6.98
N ASP A 297 -8.82 19.48 6.80
CA ASP A 297 -8.51 20.46 7.87
C ASP A 297 -7.38 20.01 8.82
N GLU A 298 -6.30 19.48 8.22
CA GLU A 298 -5.10 18.94 8.90
C GLU A 298 -5.30 17.61 9.65
N TYR A 299 -6.50 17.02 9.62
CA TYR A 299 -6.77 15.69 10.19
C TYR A 299 -6.78 14.61 9.13
N ILE A 300 -6.24 13.45 9.46
CA ILE A 300 -6.33 12.27 8.60
C ILE A 300 -7.76 11.74 8.65
N ALA A 301 -8.51 11.90 7.55
CA ALA A 301 -9.89 11.45 7.46
C ALA A 301 -9.98 9.97 7.03
N VAL A 302 -9.11 9.53 6.14
CA VAL A 302 -9.10 8.15 5.63
C VAL A 302 -7.67 7.67 5.45
N VAL A 303 -7.46 6.39 5.70
CA VAL A 303 -6.16 5.71 5.53
C VAL A 303 -6.38 4.44 4.73
N ASP A 304 -5.49 4.19 3.76
CA ASP A 304 -5.43 2.91 3.07
C ASP A 304 -3.99 2.41 2.98
N VAL A 305 -3.79 1.10 3.14
CA VAL A 305 -2.48 0.47 3.09
C VAL A 305 -2.45 -0.51 1.94
N ASN A 306 -1.61 -0.23 0.96
CA ASN A 306 -1.54 -0.95 -0.30
C ASN A 306 -0.16 -1.55 -0.54
N HIS A 307 -0.13 -2.57 -1.39
CA HIS A 307 1.09 -3.13 -1.96
C HIS A 307 1.31 -2.73 -3.42
N TYR A 308 0.56 -1.73 -3.93
CA TYR A 308 0.74 -1.18 -5.27
C TYR A 308 1.96 -0.26 -5.34
N ARG A 309 2.72 -0.36 -6.44
CA ARG A 309 3.90 0.48 -6.66
C ARG A 309 3.56 1.88 -7.17
N SER A 310 2.39 2.02 -7.78
CA SER A 310 1.87 3.26 -8.35
C SER A 310 0.67 3.73 -7.56
N ASP A 311 0.53 5.05 -7.43
CA ASP A 311 -0.59 5.68 -6.76
C ASP A 311 -1.84 5.74 -7.66
N LEU A 312 -1.67 5.48 -8.98
CA LEU A 312 -2.78 5.45 -9.95
C LEU A 312 -3.91 4.50 -9.55
N ASP A 313 -3.55 3.32 -9.04
CA ASP A 313 -4.51 2.28 -8.67
C ASP A 313 -5.04 2.44 -7.24
N CYS A 314 -4.55 3.44 -6.51
CA CYS A 314 -4.90 3.68 -5.11
C CYS A 314 -6.06 4.67 -4.95
N PHE A 315 -6.35 5.51 -5.95
CA PHE A 315 -7.34 6.59 -5.86
C PHE A 315 -8.76 6.06 -5.64
N VAL A 316 -9.23 5.19 -6.54
CA VAL A 316 -10.62 4.67 -6.47
C VAL A 316 -10.85 3.89 -5.16
N PRO A 317 -9.99 2.95 -4.73
CA PRO A 317 -10.15 2.30 -3.43
C PRO A 317 -10.24 3.28 -2.25
N LEU A 318 -9.40 4.31 -2.24
CA LEU A 318 -9.41 5.33 -1.19
C LEU A 318 -10.73 6.13 -1.17
N MET A 319 -11.27 6.48 -2.35
CA MET A 319 -12.56 7.17 -2.47
C MET A 319 -13.73 6.31 -2.03
N GLU A 320 -13.73 5.02 -2.41
CA GLU A 320 -14.73 4.06 -1.97
C GLU A 320 -14.70 3.87 -0.45
N HIS A 321 -13.50 3.78 0.13
CA HIS A 321 -13.32 3.68 1.57
C HIS A 321 -13.84 4.94 2.29
N PHE A 322 -13.53 6.12 1.77
CA PHE A 322 -14.07 7.38 2.30
C PHE A 322 -15.60 7.40 2.27
N LYS A 323 -16.20 7.00 1.14
CA LYS A 323 -17.66 6.92 1.02
C LYS A 323 -18.29 5.91 1.98
N GLN A 324 -17.66 4.75 2.17
CA GLN A 324 -18.13 3.75 3.14
C GLN A 324 -18.15 4.31 4.57
N THR A 325 -17.15 5.14 4.91
CA THR A 325 -17.03 5.74 6.24
C THR A 325 -17.98 6.90 6.46
N TYR A 326 -18.11 7.82 5.48
CA TYR A 326 -18.84 9.10 5.66
C TYR A 326 -20.18 9.16 4.91
N GLY A 327 -20.49 8.17 4.05
CA GLY A 327 -21.76 8.09 3.32
C GLY A 327 -21.81 8.89 2.00
N PHE A 328 -20.78 9.64 1.66
CA PHE A 328 -20.70 10.45 0.44
C PHE A 328 -19.25 10.50 -0.10
N TYR A 329 -19.08 10.92 -1.35
CA TYR A 329 -17.76 11.25 -1.88
C TYR A 329 -17.39 12.71 -1.61
N PRO A 330 -16.11 13.05 -1.34
CA PRO A 330 -15.68 14.44 -1.26
C PRO A 330 -15.85 15.11 -2.62
N LYS A 331 -16.35 16.32 -2.65
CA LYS A 331 -16.56 17.07 -3.90
C LYS A 331 -15.22 17.47 -4.55
N TYR A 332 -14.23 17.80 -3.72
CA TYR A 332 -12.95 18.35 -4.14
C TYR A 332 -11.78 17.46 -3.66
N PRO A 333 -11.57 16.27 -4.26
CA PRO A 333 -10.37 15.48 -3.98
C PRO A 333 -9.17 16.07 -4.73
N VAL A 334 -8.16 16.50 -3.99
CA VAL A 334 -6.96 17.14 -4.53
C VAL A 334 -5.77 16.22 -4.41
N ALA A 335 -5.22 15.79 -5.55
CA ALA A 335 -4.11 14.85 -5.58
C ALA A 335 -3.01 15.29 -6.56
N ASP A 336 -1.83 14.67 -6.45
CA ASP A 336 -0.70 14.96 -7.33
C ASP A 336 -0.83 14.27 -8.72
N ALA A 337 0.21 14.43 -9.55
CA ALA A 337 0.24 13.84 -10.88
C ALA A 337 0.36 12.30 -10.89
N GLY A 338 0.65 11.68 -9.75
CA GLY A 338 0.68 10.24 -9.59
C GLY A 338 -0.70 9.58 -9.68
N TYR A 339 -1.77 10.36 -9.46
CA TYR A 339 -3.16 9.88 -9.48
C TYR A 339 -3.91 10.17 -10.78
N GLY A 340 -3.43 11.12 -11.60
CA GLY A 340 -4.10 11.54 -12.82
C GLY A 340 -4.10 10.46 -13.90
N SER A 341 -5.23 9.84 -14.14
CA SER A 341 -5.43 8.82 -15.16
C SER A 341 -6.84 8.88 -15.76
N TYR A 342 -6.97 8.30 -16.95
CA TYR A 342 -8.28 8.17 -17.60
C TYR A 342 -9.31 7.49 -16.68
N ASN A 343 -8.94 6.38 -16.04
CA ASN A 343 -9.83 5.63 -15.15
C ASN A 343 -10.30 6.48 -13.96
N ASN A 344 -9.39 7.21 -13.32
CA ASN A 344 -9.71 8.04 -12.17
C ASN A 344 -10.58 9.25 -12.56
N TYR A 345 -10.36 9.83 -13.74
CA TYR A 345 -11.20 10.92 -14.24
C TYR A 345 -12.62 10.46 -14.59
N ILE A 346 -12.78 9.30 -15.24
CA ILE A 346 -14.09 8.72 -15.50
C ILE A 346 -14.82 8.39 -14.20
N PHE A 347 -14.10 7.82 -13.22
CA PHE A 347 -14.68 7.57 -11.90
C PHE A 347 -15.21 8.86 -11.26
N CYS A 348 -14.45 9.95 -11.31
CA CYS A 348 -14.89 11.24 -10.80
C CYS A 348 -16.17 11.72 -11.52
N GLU A 349 -16.20 11.66 -12.85
CA GLU A 349 -17.33 12.09 -13.66
C GLU A 349 -18.60 11.28 -13.35
N GLN A 350 -18.49 9.96 -13.26
CA GLN A 350 -19.63 9.09 -12.94
C GLN A 350 -20.21 9.31 -11.54
N ASN A 351 -19.41 9.84 -10.61
CA ASN A 351 -19.80 10.05 -9.21
C ASN A 351 -20.00 11.52 -8.84
N GLY A 352 -19.98 12.45 -9.81
CA GLY A 352 -20.19 13.89 -9.55
C GLY A 352 -19.05 14.52 -8.74
N ILE A 353 -17.84 13.99 -8.84
CA ILE A 353 -16.62 14.46 -8.17
C ILE A 353 -15.87 15.39 -9.11
N GLU A 354 -15.45 16.55 -8.65
CA GLU A 354 -14.67 17.49 -9.46
C GLU A 354 -13.21 17.03 -9.61
N LYS A 355 -12.62 17.27 -10.78
CA LYS A 355 -11.29 16.77 -11.14
C LYS A 355 -10.20 17.76 -10.75
N TYR A 356 -9.58 17.58 -9.56
CA TYR A 356 -8.44 18.37 -9.09
C TYR A 356 -7.15 17.54 -8.97
N MET A 357 -7.01 16.51 -9.77
CA MET A 357 -5.81 15.68 -9.86
C MET A 357 -4.99 16.08 -11.08
N LYS A 358 -3.70 16.43 -10.88
CA LYS A 358 -2.78 16.69 -11.99
C LYS A 358 -2.55 15.40 -12.80
N PHE A 359 -2.21 15.56 -14.08
CA PHE A 359 -1.69 14.47 -14.92
C PHE A 359 -0.16 14.62 -15.14
N PRO A 360 0.56 13.57 -15.55
CA PRO A 360 2.03 13.59 -15.61
C PRO A 360 2.65 14.74 -16.41
N MET A 361 1.96 15.23 -17.44
CA MET A 361 2.45 16.31 -18.30
C MET A 361 1.91 17.70 -17.90
N PHE A 362 1.11 17.82 -16.84
CA PHE A 362 0.43 19.05 -16.43
C PHE A 362 1.39 20.26 -16.36
N LYS A 363 2.55 20.11 -15.73
CA LYS A 363 3.54 21.21 -15.62
C LYS A 363 4.06 21.68 -16.98
N LYS A 364 4.23 20.76 -17.93
CA LYS A 364 4.67 21.12 -19.30
C LYS A 364 3.54 21.79 -20.09
N GLU A 365 2.33 21.29 -19.95
CA GLU A 365 1.15 21.90 -20.62
C GLU A 365 0.87 23.33 -20.13
N THR A 366 1.10 23.62 -18.84
CA THR A 366 0.73 24.93 -18.24
C THR A 366 1.89 25.92 -18.15
N LYS A 367 3.15 25.47 -18.13
CA LYS A 367 4.31 26.35 -17.86
C LYS A 367 5.39 26.35 -18.95
N ASP A 368 5.37 25.36 -19.86
CA ASP A 368 6.36 25.28 -20.94
C ASP A 368 5.69 25.69 -22.25
N GLN A 369 5.78 26.98 -22.58
CA GLN A 369 5.15 27.56 -23.78
C GLN A 369 5.63 26.87 -25.06
N LYS A 370 6.93 26.53 -25.15
CA LYS A 370 7.50 25.83 -26.31
C LYS A 370 6.88 24.44 -26.50
N TYR A 371 6.62 23.74 -25.39
CA TYR A 371 5.94 22.45 -25.44
C TYR A 371 4.46 22.60 -25.78
N HIS A 372 3.77 23.57 -25.18
CA HIS A 372 2.34 23.80 -25.39
C HIS A 372 2.04 24.21 -26.85
N GLU A 373 2.86 25.10 -27.39
CA GLU A 373 2.71 25.65 -28.75
C GLU A 373 3.45 24.84 -29.84
N ASP A 374 4.09 23.71 -29.49
CA ASP A 374 4.81 22.89 -30.48
C ASP A 374 3.88 22.43 -31.60
N PRO A 375 4.08 22.92 -32.86
CA PRO A 375 3.20 22.61 -33.97
C PRO A 375 3.25 21.15 -34.40
N PHE A 376 4.24 20.38 -33.92
CA PHE A 376 4.36 18.95 -34.24
C PHE A 376 3.63 18.04 -33.25
N ARG A 377 2.96 18.58 -32.24
CA ARG A 377 2.08 17.81 -31.35
C ARG A 377 0.72 17.60 -32.03
N ALA A 378 0.22 16.37 -31.99
CA ALA A 378 -1.06 16.02 -32.62
C ALA A 378 -2.25 16.85 -32.09
N VAL A 379 -2.21 17.27 -30.81
CA VAL A 379 -3.25 18.13 -30.21
C VAL A 379 -3.30 19.52 -30.84
N ASN A 380 -2.19 19.99 -31.43
CA ASN A 380 -2.08 21.30 -32.08
C ASN A 380 -2.29 21.24 -33.61
N PHE A 381 -2.59 20.07 -34.14
CA PHE A 381 -2.87 19.95 -35.57
C PHE A 381 -4.18 20.65 -35.91
N ARG A 382 -4.16 21.39 -37.02
CA ARG A 382 -5.36 22.09 -37.53
C ARG A 382 -6.39 21.06 -38.00
N ILE A 383 -7.64 21.29 -37.65
CA ILE A 383 -8.78 20.58 -38.24
C ILE A 383 -9.38 21.52 -39.30
N ASP A 384 -9.47 21.07 -40.54
CA ASP A 384 -10.07 21.85 -41.63
C ASP A 384 -11.61 21.87 -41.55
N GLU A 385 -12.22 22.65 -42.45
CA GLU A 385 -13.69 22.81 -42.50
C GLU A 385 -14.43 21.50 -42.77
N GLN A 386 -13.76 20.49 -43.29
CA GLN A 386 -14.28 19.16 -43.57
C GLN A 386 -14.07 18.18 -42.40
N GLY A 387 -13.48 18.65 -41.31
CA GLY A 387 -13.16 17.82 -40.12
C GLY A 387 -11.91 16.97 -40.28
N VAL A 388 -11.07 17.21 -41.27
CA VAL A 388 -9.83 16.46 -41.51
C VAL A 388 -8.67 17.11 -40.75
N MET A 389 -7.95 16.32 -40.01
CA MET A 389 -6.76 16.76 -39.28
C MET A 389 -5.57 16.95 -40.23
N ARG A 390 -4.91 18.12 -40.17
CA ARG A 390 -3.78 18.48 -41.02
C ARG A 390 -2.52 18.76 -40.20
N CYS A 391 -1.39 18.24 -40.70
CA CYS A 391 -0.07 18.51 -40.10
C CYS A 391 0.43 19.93 -40.42
N PRO A 392 1.53 20.39 -39.82
CA PRO A 392 2.14 21.69 -40.11
C PRO A 392 2.58 21.89 -41.58
N ASN A 393 2.70 20.81 -42.34
CA ASN A 393 2.98 20.84 -43.79
C ASN A 393 1.67 20.65 -44.62
N ASP A 394 0.52 20.93 -44.03
CA ASP A 394 -0.80 20.87 -44.63
C ASP A 394 -1.22 19.50 -45.24
N LYS A 395 -0.53 18.42 -44.83
CA LYS A 395 -0.84 17.06 -45.23
C LYS A 395 -1.95 16.48 -44.36
N ALA A 396 -2.91 15.76 -44.98
CA ALA A 396 -4.03 15.17 -44.30
C ALA A 396 -3.62 13.93 -43.47
N PHE A 397 -4.31 13.74 -42.35
CA PHE A 397 -4.23 12.52 -41.56
C PHE A 397 -5.50 11.69 -41.77
N HIS A 398 -5.33 10.46 -42.23
CA HIS A 398 -6.40 9.51 -42.43
C HIS A 398 -6.58 8.60 -41.25
N PHE A 399 -7.84 8.37 -40.86
CA PHE A 399 -8.18 7.40 -39.81
C PHE A 399 -7.83 5.99 -40.30
N LEU A 400 -7.08 5.24 -39.49
CA LEU A 400 -6.74 3.84 -39.77
C LEU A 400 -7.70 2.90 -39.03
N TYR A 401 -7.65 2.95 -37.70
CA TYR A 401 -8.49 2.10 -36.85
C TYR A 401 -8.59 2.64 -35.44
N ARG A 402 -9.56 2.11 -34.70
CA ARG A 402 -9.74 2.35 -33.28
C ARG A 402 -9.27 1.13 -32.48
N LYS A 403 -8.45 1.36 -31.46
CA LYS A 403 -7.87 0.33 -30.63
C LYS A 403 -8.30 0.48 -29.18
N ASN A 404 -8.67 -0.65 -28.54
CA ASN A 404 -8.86 -0.68 -27.10
C ASN A 404 -7.51 -0.62 -26.36
N VAL A 405 -7.42 0.20 -25.33
CA VAL A 405 -6.24 0.31 -24.49
C VAL A 405 -6.28 -0.79 -23.43
N ARG A 406 -5.22 -1.61 -23.34
CA ARG A 406 -5.13 -2.69 -22.36
C ARG A 406 -5.03 -2.12 -20.93
N GLY A 407 -5.58 -2.86 -19.95
CA GLY A 407 -5.50 -2.50 -18.53
C GLY A 407 -6.39 -1.33 -18.12
N ASN A 408 -7.44 -1.05 -18.89
CA ASN A 408 -8.41 0.00 -18.62
C ASN A 408 -9.78 -0.60 -18.32
N GLN A 409 -10.39 -0.10 -17.23
CA GLN A 409 -11.65 -0.63 -16.70
C GLN A 409 -12.89 -0.01 -17.39
N TYR A 410 -12.75 1.17 -18.01
CA TYR A 410 -13.85 1.96 -18.55
C TYR A 410 -13.88 1.99 -20.09
N GLY A 411 -13.24 1.03 -20.76
CA GLY A 411 -13.32 0.88 -22.20
C GLY A 411 -12.59 1.96 -23.01
N ARG A 412 -11.52 2.57 -22.48
CA ARG A 412 -10.71 3.58 -23.18
C ARG A 412 -10.29 3.11 -24.55
N LYS A 413 -10.55 3.92 -25.56
CA LYS A 413 -10.18 3.69 -26.96
C LYS A 413 -9.23 4.76 -27.44
N GLU A 414 -8.28 4.38 -28.26
CA GLU A 414 -7.40 5.31 -28.99
C GLU A 414 -7.67 5.18 -30.47
N GLU A 415 -7.79 6.30 -31.13
CA GLU A 415 -7.90 6.39 -32.58
C GLU A 415 -6.52 6.59 -33.17
N LEU A 416 -6.17 5.78 -34.13
CA LEU A 416 -4.91 5.87 -34.85
C LEU A 416 -5.14 6.53 -36.20
N TYR A 417 -4.36 7.56 -36.49
CA TYR A 417 -4.34 8.28 -37.75
C TYR A 417 -2.95 8.22 -38.35
N GLU A 418 -2.87 8.17 -39.69
CA GLU A 418 -1.61 8.19 -40.43
C GLU A 418 -1.63 9.33 -41.43
N CYS A 419 -0.49 10.02 -41.53
CA CYS A 419 -0.29 11.08 -42.52
C CYS A 419 -0.31 10.47 -43.94
N GLU A 420 -0.95 11.12 -44.88
CA GLU A 420 -1.07 10.65 -46.27
C GLU A 420 0.28 10.45 -46.97
N ASP A 421 1.21 11.40 -46.78
CA ASP A 421 2.54 11.33 -47.34
C ASP A 421 3.54 12.18 -46.55
N CYS A 422 4.62 11.56 -46.08
CA CYS A 422 5.74 12.23 -45.41
C CYS A 422 7.04 12.17 -46.23
N SER A 423 7.01 11.73 -47.48
CA SER A 423 8.19 11.71 -48.35
C SER A 423 8.61 13.14 -48.73
N GLY A 424 9.87 13.45 -48.67
CA GLY A 424 10.41 14.80 -48.98
C GLY A 424 9.89 15.92 -48.07
N CYS A 425 9.24 15.62 -46.95
CA CYS A 425 8.73 16.65 -46.05
C CYS A 425 9.85 17.43 -45.37
N PRO A 426 9.87 18.79 -45.45
CA PRO A 426 10.94 19.63 -44.89
C PRO A 426 11.01 19.55 -43.35
N TYR A 427 9.93 19.05 -42.71
CA TYR A 427 9.85 18.91 -41.25
C TYR A 427 10.07 17.48 -40.76
N ALA A 428 10.47 16.53 -41.65
CA ALA A 428 10.58 15.12 -41.33
C ALA A 428 11.42 14.82 -40.07
N GLU A 429 12.60 15.44 -39.96
CA GLU A 429 13.52 15.25 -38.82
C GLU A 429 12.92 15.67 -37.46
N LYS A 430 12.11 16.73 -37.44
CA LYS A 430 11.46 17.23 -36.22
C LYS A 430 10.15 16.51 -35.94
N CYS A 431 9.48 16.02 -36.99
CA CYS A 431 8.13 15.53 -36.92
C CYS A 431 8.04 14.00 -36.71
N LYS A 432 8.92 13.20 -37.31
CA LYS A 432 8.90 11.74 -37.25
C LYS A 432 10.25 11.13 -36.86
N LYS A 433 10.23 9.96 -36.27
CA LYS A 433 11.43 9.21 -35.84
C LYS A 433 11.71 7.96 -36.68
N THR A 434 10.91 7.71 -37.70
CA THR A 434 11.01 6.52 -38.57
C THR A 434 10.86 6.93 -40.02
N ASP A 435 11.30 6.07 -40.95
CA ASP A 435 11.17 6.34 -42.40
C ASP A 435 9.72 6.25 -42.92
N LYS A 436 8.82 5.63 -42.15
CA LYS A 436 7.40 5.51 -42.48
C LYS A 436 6.65 6.81 -42.30
N ASN A 437 5.47 6.90 -42.86
CA ASN A 437 4.54 8.00 -42.61
C ASN A 437 4.27 8.15 -41.13
N ARG A 438 4.06 9.39 -40.69
CA ARG A 438 3.80 9.66 -39.27
C ARG A 438 2.44 9.14 -38.88
N THR A 439 2.42 8.37 -37.77
CA THR A 439 1.17 7.97 -37.11
C THR A 439 0.98 8.74 -35.81
N VAL A 440 -0.25 9.12 -35.49
CA VAL A 440 -0.63 9.77 -34.25
C VAL A 440 -1.76 9.00 -33.59
N ARG A 441 -1.76 8.98 -32.26
CA ARG A 441 -2.82 8.38 -31.44
C ARG A 441 -3.56 9.49 -30.75
N ILE A 442 -4.87 9.50 -30.89
CA ILE A 442 -5.74 10.51 -30.30
C ILE A 442 -6.80 9.82 -29.44
N ASN A 443 -7.03 10.39 -28.29
CA ASN A 443 -8.18 10.12 -27.45
C ASN A 443 -8.80 11.48 -27.11
N GLN A 444 -9.85 11.85 -27.82
CA GLN A 444 -10.52 13.15 -27.67
C GLN A 444 -11.10 13.32 -26.26
N GLU A 445 -11.69 12.27 -25.70
CA GLU A 445 -12.28 12.26 -24.37
C GLU A 445 -11.21 12.56 -23.29
N LEU A 446 -10.05 11.88 -23.33
CA LEU A 446 -8.95 12.17 -22.40
C LEU A 446 -8.39 13.59 -22.59
N THR A 447 -8.32 14.06 -23.83
CA THR A 447 -7.86 15.43 -24.11
C THR A 447 -8.81 16.46 -23.52
N SER A 448 -10.13 16.27 -23.65
CA SER A 448 -11.14 17.11 -23.01
C SER A 448 -11.04 17.10 -21.49
N MET A 449 -10.88 15.91 -20.89
CA MET A 449 -10.67 15.79 -19.44
C MET A 449 -9.39 16.50 -18.94
N HIS A 450 -8.30 16.43 -19.71
CA HIS A 450 -7.08 17.17 -19.38
C HIS A 450 -7.30 18.67 -19.45
N GLN A 451 -8.07 19.17 -20.42
CA GLN A 451 -8.40 20.59 -20.55
C GLN A 451 -9.24 21.04 -19.34
N GLU A 452 -10.28 20.30 -18.97
CA GLU A 452 -11.07 20.55 -17.76
C GLU A 452 -10.20 20.59 -16.49
N VAL A 453 -9.27 19.64 -16.34
CA VAL A 453 -8.34 19.61 -15.21
C VAL A 453 -7.44 20.85 -15.19
N ILE A 454 -6.97 21.33 -16.36
CA ILE A 454 -6.18 22.55 -16.45
C ILE A 454 -7.02 23.75 -16.01
N GLU A 455 -8.23 23.90 -16.52
CA GLU A 455 -9.14 24.98 -16.17
C GLU A 455 -9.47 24.99 -14.66
N ASN A 456 -9.80 23.82 -14.09
CA ASN A 456 -10.06 23.68 -12.67
C ASN A 456 -8.85 24.08 -11.84
N LEU A 457 -7.66 23.52 -12.13
CA LEU A 457 -6.46 23.75 -11.33
C LEU A 457 -5.82 25.14 -11.53
N GLU A 458 -5.99 25.79 -12.67
CA GLU A 458 -5.49 27.16 -12.92
C GLU A 458 -6.48 28.25 -12.47
N SER A 459 -7.71 27.88 -12.09
CA SER A 459 -8.65 28.79 -11.43
C SER A 459 -8.10 29.30 -10.09
N ILE A 460 -8.64 30.39 -9.58
CA ILE A 460 -8.29 30.92 -8.22
C ILE A 460 -8.54 29.85 -7.16
N HIS A 461 -9.70 29.17 -7.22
CA HIS A 461 -10.02 28.08 -6.30
C HIS A 461 -9.03 26.92 -6.41
N GLY A 462 -8.71 26.47 -7.63
CA GLY A 462 -7.75 25.40 -7.87
C GLY A 462 -6.32 25.75 -7.42
N ALA A 463 -5.92 27.01 -7.53
CA ALA A 463 -4.63 27.47 -7.02
C ALA A 463 -4.54 27.36 -5.49
N LEU A 464 -5.62 27.75 -4.77
CA LEU A 464 -5.72 27.59 -3.32
C LEU A 464 -5.72 26.12 -2.90
N LEU A 465 -6.47 25.28 -3.60
CA LEU A 465 -6.51 23.84 -3.33
C LEU A 465 -5.14 23.18 -3.51
N ARG A 466 -4.39 23.54 -4.56
CA ARG A 466 -3.02 23.04 -4.79
C ARG A 466 -2.06 23.45 -3.66
N MET A 467 -2.17 24.67 -3.17
CA MET A 467 -1.36 25.17 -2.05
C MET A 467 -1.72 24.40 -0.78
N ASN A 468 -3.01 24.28 -0.48
CA ASN A 468 -3.48 23.55 0.70
C ASN A 468 -3.08 22.08 0.69
N ARG A 469 -3.05 21.40 -0.49
CA ARG A 469 -2.57 20.01 -0.57
C ARG A 469 -1.12 19.87 -0.07
N SER A 470 -0.26 20.79 -0.45
CA SER A 470 1.14 20.76 0.01
C SER A 470 1.24 20.98 1.51
N ILE A 471 0.43 21.89 2.07
CA ILE A 471 0.41 22.16 3.50
C ILE A 471 -0.18 20.96 4.28
N GLN A 472 -1.31 20.45 3.85
CA GLN A 472 -2.05 19.45 4.61
C GLN A 472 -1.52 18.03 4.38
N ALA A 473 -1.53 17.52 3.16
CA ALA A 473 -1.17 16.13 2.92
C ALA A 473 0.35 15.87 2.99
N GLU A 474 1.18 16.68 2.32
CA GLU A 474 2.64 16.55 2.41
C GLU A 474 3.14 16.91 3.83
N GLY A 475 2.53 17.94 4.46
CA GLY A 475 2.83 18.34 5.85
C GLY A 475 2.51 17.23 6.85
N THR A 476 1.40 16.51 6.68
CA THR A 476 1.03 15.37 7.54
C THR A 476 2.08 14.27 7.48
N PHE A 477 2.49 13.83 6.28
CA PHE A 477 3.57 12.86 6.15
C PHE A 477 4.92 13.40 6.66
N GLY A 478 5.17 14.70 6.52
CA GLY A 478 6.33 15.37 7.08
C GLY A 478 6.39 15.23 8.60
N ILE A 479 5.29 15.54 9.28
CA ILE A 479 5.17 15.40 10.74
C ILE A 479 5.30 13.92 11.14
N MET A 480 4.57 13.01 10.51
CA MET A 480 4.65 11.58 10.83
C MET A 480 6.09 11.05 10.71
N LYS A 481 6.79 11.37 9.64
CA LYS A 481 8.11 10.81 9.35
C LYS A 481 9.26 11.51 10.07
N ASN A 482 9.21 12.82 10.23
CA ASN A 482 10.33 13.62 10.73
C ASN A 482 10.16 14.01 12.19
N ASP A 483 9.00 14.53 12.58
CA ASP A 483 8.78 15.01 13.94
C ASP A 483 8.41 13.85 14.88
N ARG A 484 7.67 12.87 14.35
CA ARG A 484 7.22 11.67 15.09
C ARG A 484 8.03 10.41 14.78
N TRP A 485 9.07 10.50 13.96
CA TRP A 485 10.04 9.45 13.63
C TRP A 485 9.48 8.14 13.07
N TYR A 486 8.23 8.13 12.59
CA TYR A 486 7.63 6.96 11.97
C TYR A 486 8.10 6.82 10.51
N LYS A 487 9.31 6.25 10.33
CA LYS A 487 9.96 6.09 9.01
C LYS A 487 9.89 4.66 8.46
N LYS A 488 9.65 3.68 9.33
CA LYS A 488 9.70 2.27 9.00
C LYS A 488 8.60 1.51 9.75
N ILE A 489 7.95 0.61 9.03
CA ILE A 489 6.95 -0.29 9.60
C ILE A 489 7.65 -1.35 10.46
N VAL A 490 7.12 -1.62 11.63
CA VAL A 490 7.65 -2.60 12.59
C VAL A 490 6.96 -3.97 12.43
N ARG A 491 5.68 -3.96 12.05
CA ARG A 491 4.86 -5.17 11.90
C ARG A 491 5.05 -5.81 10.52
N ARG A 492 4.56 -7.05 10.36
CA ARG A 492 4.57 -7.80 9.10
C ARG A 492 3.18 -8.24 8.72
N GLY A 493 2.94 -8.36 7.40
CA GLY A 493 1.64 -8.72 6.86
C GLY A 493 0.67 -7.54 6.83
N ILE A 494 -0.12 -7.42 5.76
CA ILE A 494 -0.91 -6.23 5.44
C ILE A 494 -1.92 -5.86 6.55
N HIS A 495 -2.56 -6.85 7.19
CA HIS A 495 -3.52 -6.60 8.28
C HIS A 495 -2.85 -5.97 9.51
N SER A 496 -1.72 -6.53 9.95
CA SER A 496 -0.98 -5.99 11.09
C SER A 496 -0.34 -4.64 10.77
N VAL A 497 0.07 -4.42 9.52
CA VAL A 497 0.57 -3.13 9.04
C VAL A 497 -0.55 -2.09 9.02
N LYS A 498 -1.75 -2.46 8.56
CA LYS A 498 -2.92 -1.56 8.61
C LYS A 498 -3.25 -1.14 10.05
N LEU A 499 -3.24 -2.09 10.99
CA LEU A 499 -3.39 -1.80 12.42
C LEU A 499 -2.35 -0.78 12.92
N GLU A 500 -1.08 -0.97 12.59
CA GLU A 500 0.02 -0.08 12.99
C GLU A 500 -0.18 1.34 12.42
N VAL A 501 -0.49 1.45 11.13
CA VAL A 501 -0.70 2.75 10.47
C VAL A 501 -1.95 3.46 11.01
N LEU A 502 -3.02 2.72 11.34
CA LEU A 502 -4.22 3.31 11.96
C LEU A 502 -3.95 3.82 13.38
N LEU A 503 -3.16 3.10 14.18
CA LEU A 503 -2.73 3.58 15.50
C LEU A 503 -1.92 4.88 15.38
N GLU A 504 -1.02 4.97 14.39
CA GLU A 504 -0.27 6.20 14.10
C GLU A 504 -1.18 7.34 13.63
N ALA A 505 -2.18 7.06 12.79
CA ALA A 505 -3.14 8.04 12.31
C ALA A 505 -4.03 8.57 13.44
N ILE A 506 -4.51 7.69 14.34
CA ILE A 506 -5.23 8.08 15.55
C ILE A 506 -4.35 8.97 16.43
N GLY A 507 -3.13 8.51 16.70
CA GLY A 507 -2.18 9.27 17.51
C GLY A 507 -1.88 10.65 16.92
N TYR A 508 -1.75 10.75 15.59
CA TYR A 508 -1.57 12.01 14.88
C TYR A 508 -2.79 12.93 15.03
N ASN A 509 -4.02 12.42 14.82
CA ASN A 509 -5.24 13.23 14.92
C ASN A 509 -5.47 13.72 16.35
N LEU A 510 -5.26 12.87 17.34
CA LEU A 510 -5.34 13.24 18.77
C LEU A 510 -4.29 14.30 19.14
N TYR A 511 -3.05 14.16 18.64
CA TYR A 511 -2.00 15.16 18.84
C TYR A 511 -2.36 16.52 18.20
N LYS A 512 -2.92 16.51 16.98
CA LYS A 512 -3.39 17.73 16.32
C LYS A 512 -4.54 18.40 17.08
N TYR A 513 -5.51 17.59 17.50
CA TYR A 513 -6.63 18.05 18.31
C TYR A 513 -6.16 18.70 19.62
N GLN A 514 -5.22 18.05 20.33
CA GLN A 514 -4.64 18.59 21.56
C GLN A 514 -3.92 19.91 21.34
N LYS A 515 -3.24 20.10 20.21
CA LYS A 515 -2.52 21.36 19.92
C LYS A 515 -3.42 22.55 19.62
N LYS A 516 -4.66 22.32 19.24
CA LYS A 516 -5.65 23.35 18.96
C LYS A 516 -6.42 23.78 20.23
N ARG A 517 -6.29 23.01 21.33
CA ARG A 517 -6.94 23.23 22.63
C ARG A 517 -5.94 23.79 23.63
#